data_4c79d58353fd4c9e59baafa165ec8277
#
_entry.id   4c79d58353fd4c9e59baafa165ec8277
#
_cell.length_a   1.000
_cell.length_b   1.000
_cell.length_c   1.000
_cell.angle_alpha   90.00
_cell.angle_beta   90.00
_cell.angle_gamma   90.00
#
_symmetry.space_group_name_H-M   'P 1'
#
loop_
_entity.id
_entity.type
_entity.pdbx_description
1 polymer ?
#
loop_
_entity_poly.entity_id
_entity_poly.type
_entity_poly.pdbx_seq_one_letter_code
_entity_poly.pdbx_strand_id
1 'polypeptide(L)'
;MSVHKNLKKVTTHSLFEMKNAGKKISMLTGYDFSMARIIDEAGMDIILVGDSASNVMAGHETTLPITLDQMIYHASSVVRAVKRALVVVDLPFGSYQGNSKEALSSSIRIMKESGGHAVKMEGGQEIIESIQRILTAGIPVMGHLGLTPQSIYKFGTYVVRAKEKDEADRLIEDAIALEKAGCFAIVLEKIPADLATKVSKMLTIPIIGIGAGNGVDGQVLVIHDMLGINNEFSPRFLRKYNNLYEQMMVSFQNYISDVQSGDFPNKNEQY
;
A
#
# COMPACT_ATOMS: atom_id res chain seq x y z
N MET A 1 -29.41 -20.58 -0.34
CA MET A 1 -28.35 -21.23 0.47
C MET A 1 -27.06 -20.45 0.26
N SER A 2 -26.62 -19.69 1.25
CA SER A 2 -25.35 -18.94 1.20
C SER A 2 -24.21 -19.93 1.33
N VAL A 3 -23.45 -20.12 0.24
CA VAL A 3 -22.21 -20.88 0.27
C VAL A 3 -21.17 -19.99 0.95
N HIS A 4 -21.08 -20.06 2.27
CA HIS A 4 -19.91 -19.55 2.98
C HIS A 4 -18.71 -20.42 2.58
N LYS A 5 -18.04 -20.07 1.46
CA LYS A 5 -16.66 -20.51 1.25
C LYS A 5 -15.87 -20.10 2.47
N ASN A 6 -15.30 -21.04 3.19
CA ASN A 6 -14.28 -20.80 4.21
C ASN A 6 -13.09 -20.14 3.50
N LEU A 7 -13.11 -18.79 3.41
CA LEU A 7 -12.04 -18.02 2.78
C LEU A 7 -10.82 -18.12 3.70
N LYS A 8 -9.82 -18.90 3.27
CA LYS A 8 -8.54 -18.98 4.01
C LYS A 8 -7.91 -17.59 4.05
N LYS A 9 -7.66 -17.07 5.27
CA LYS A 9 -7.00 -15.78 5.47
C LYS A 9 -5.60 -15.77 4.85
N VAL A 10 -5.25 -14.66 4.24
CA VAL A 10 -3.88 -14.41 3.76
C VAL A 10 -3.00 -14.03 4.96
N THR A 11 -1.86 -14.68 5.07
CA THR A 11 -0.85 -14.45 6.13
C THR A 11 0.50 -14.20 5.50
N THR A 12 1.45 -13.70 6.27
CA THR A 12 2.84 -13.54 5.80
C THR A 12 3.43 -14.86 5.29
N HIS A 13 3.12 -15.98 5.97
CA HIS A 13 3.53 -17.31 5.53
C HIS A 13 2.92 -17.70 4.18
N SER A 14 1.62 -17.44 3.96
CA SER A 14 0.99 -17.79 2.69
C SER A 14 1.53 -16.95 1.51
N LEU A 15 2.02 -15.74 1.75
CA LEU A 15 2.69 -14.95 0.71
C LEU A 15 4.04 -15.57 0.32
N PHE A 16 4.78 -16.08 1.29
CA PHE A 16 6.01 -16.85 1.03
C PHE A 16 5.72 -18.13 0.23
N GLU A 17 4.67 -18.87 0.59
CA GLU A 17 4.23 -20.04 -0.20
C GLU A 17 3.83 -19.66 -1.63
N MET A 18 3.16 -18.51 -1.83
CA MET A 18 2.80 -18.02 -3.17
C MET A 18 4.04 -17.75 -4.02
N LYS A 19 5.05 -17.09 -3.47
CA LYS A 19 6.33 -16.88 -4.18
C LYS A 19 6.97 -18.20 -4.57
N ASN A 20 7.10 -19.14 -3.66
CA ASN A 20 7.69 -20.46 -3.93
C ASN A 20 6.93 -21.24 -5.00
N ALA A 21 5.62 -21.07 -5.08
CA ALA A 21 4.77 -21.66 -6.10
C ALA A 21 4.75 -20.87 -7.42
N GLY A 22 5.47 -19.77 -7.54
CA GLY A 22 5.44 -18.89 -8.72
C GLY A 22 4.10 -18.15 -8.91
N LYS A 23 3.25 -18.11 -7.88
CA LYS A 23 1.95 -17.45 -7.92
C LYS A 23 2.12 -15.96 -7.60
N LYS A 24 1.62 -15.09 -8.49
CA LYS A 24 1.71 -13.64 -8.30
C LYS A 24 0.79 -13.17 -7.18
N ILE A 25 1.28 -12.19 -6.42
CA ILE A 25 0.63 -11.55 -5.28
C ILE A 25 0.00 -10.25 -5.73
N SER A 26 -1.29 -10.10 -5.47
CA SER A 26 -2.02 -8.87 -5.74
C SER A 26 -2.11 -7.99 -4.49
N MET A 27 -1.73 -6.71 -4.64
CA MET A 27 -1.79 -5.73 -3.56
C MET A 27 -2.41 -4.44 -4.06
N LEU A 28 -3.23 -3.79 -3.26
CA LEU A 28 -3.89 -2.54 -3.58
C LEU A 28 -4.01 -1.67 -2.34
N THR A 29 -3.92 -0.36 -2.48
CA THR A 29 -4.20 0.52 -1.34
C THR A 29 -5.68 0.55 -1.01
N GLY A 30 -6.02 0.79 0.27
CA GLY A 30 -7.38 0.99 0.74
C GLY A 30 -7.40 1.86 1.98
N TYR A 31 -8.40 2.75 2.12
CA TYR A 31 -8.36 3.80 3.14
C TYR A 31 -9.66 3.93 3.95
N ASP A 32 -10.74 3.28 3.51
CA ASP A 32 -12.04 3.33 4.17
C ASP A 32 -12.74 1.96 4.17
N PHE A 33 -13.81 1.85 4.97
CA PHE A 33 -14.56 0.61 5.15
C PHE A 33 -15.23 0.11 3.86
N SER A 34 -15.88 0.99 3.10
CA SER A 34 -16.69 0.59 1.95
C SER A 34 -15.81 0.08 0.81
N MET A 35 -14.73 0.81 0.51
CA MET A 35 -13.78 0.43 -0.51
C MET A 35 -13.01 -0.84 -0.11
N ALA A 36 -12.54 -0.93 1.14
CA ALA A 36 -11.81 -2.10 1.62
C ALA A 36 -12.65 -3.39 1.55
N ARG A 37 -13.96 -3.30 1.82
CA ARG A 37 -14.88 -4.43 1.66
C ARG A 37 -14.94 -4.92 0.21
N ILE A 38 -15.06 -4.01 -0.74
CA ILE A 38 -15.10 -4.35 -2.19
C ILE A 38 -13.76 -4.99 -2.62
N ILE A 39 -12.64 -4.43 -2.17
CA ILE A 39 -11.30 -4.97 -2.46
C ILE A 39 -11.14 -6.40 -1.91
N ASP A 40 -11.56 -6.64 -0.67
CA ASP A 40 -11.48 -7.96 -0.02
C ASP A 40 -12.40 -8.98 -0.70
N GLU A 41 -13.65 -8.60 -1.01
CA GLU A 41 -14.62 -9.43 -1.74
C GLU A 41 -14.14 -9.76 -3.17
N ALA A 42 -13.41 -8.86 -3.81
CA ALA A 42 -12.77 -9.11 -5.11
C ALA A 42 -11.61 -10.12 -5.04
N GLY A 43 -11.14 -10.47 -3.84
CA GLY A 43 -10.11 -11.49 -3.62
C GLY A 43 -8.68 -10.98 -3.63
N MET A 44 -8.45 -9.68 -3.36
CA MET A 44 -7.11 -9.12 -3.22
C MET A 44 -6.32 -9.83 -2.11
N ASP A 45 -5.02 -10.05 -2.31
CA ASP A 45 -4.20 -10.76 -1.32
C ASP A 45 -3.72 -9.83 -0.19
N ILE A 46 -3.35 -8.60 -0.51
CA ILE A 46 -2.90 -7.59 0.46
C ILE A 46 -3.67 -6.30 0.25
N ILE A 47 -4.13 -5.69 1.34
CA ILE A 47 -4.61 -4.31 1.35
C ILE A 47 -3.60 -3.46 2.12
N LEU A 48 -3.06 -2.43 1.45
CA LEU A 48 -2.14 -1.47 2.04
C LEU A 48 -2.92 -0.24 2.51
N VAL A 49 -2.89 0.04 3.79
CA VAL A 49 -3.24 1.37 4.28
C VAL A 49 -2.00 2.23 4.14
N GLY A 50 -1.87 2.86 2.97
CA GLY A 50 -0.68 3.61 2.58
C GLY A 50 -0.72 5.05 3.11
N ASP A 51 0.45 5.62 3.40
CA ASP A 51 0.60 7.05 3.70
C ASP A 51 0.25 7.95 2.51
N SER A 52 0.13 7.37 1.30
CA SER A 52 -0.51 7.97 0.13
C SER A 52 -1.94 8.48 0.38
N ALA A 53 -2.58 8.08 1.50
CA ALA A 53 -3.80 8.72 2.00
C ALA A 53 -3.63 10.24 2.19
N SER A 54 -2.42 10.69 2.51
CA SER A 54 -2.08 12.12 2.55
C SER A 54 -2.41 12.83 1.23
N ASN A 55 -2.09 12.19 0.10
CA ASN A 55 -2.35 12.75 -1.22
C ASN A 55 -3.82 12.55 -1.64
N VAL A 56 -4.29 11.30 -1.68
CA VAL A 56 -5.56 10.95 -2.34
C VAL A 56 -6.80 11.14 -1.47
N MET A 57 -6.64 11.20 -0.15
CA MET A 57 -7.75 11.41 0.80
C MET A 57 -7.74 12.82 1.40
N ALA A 58 -6.56 13.36 1.72
CA ALA A 58 -6.41 14.68 2.37
C ALA A 58 -6.00 15.80 1.41
N GLY A 59 -5.59 15.49 0.16
CA GLY A 59 -5.23 16.49 -0.86
C GLY A 59 -3.89 17.17 -0.66
N HIS A 60 -3.00 16.60 0.14
CA HIS A 60 -1.64 17.13 0.31
C HIS A 60 -0.74 16.80 -0.89
N GLU A 61 0.27 17.62 -1.14
CA GLU A 61 1.23 17.42 -2.24
C GLU A 61 2.16 16.23 -2.01
N THR A 62 2.43 15.88 -0.74
CA THR A 62 3.34 14.79 -0.35
C THR A 62 2.69 13.88 0.69
N THR A 63 3.33 12.72 0.96
CA THR A 63 2.91 11.80 2.01
C THR A 63 3.29 12.28 3.42
N LEU A 64 4.16 13.30 3.55
CA LEU A 64 4.74 13.73 4.83
C LEU A 64 3.75 14.27 5.87
N PRO A 65 2.67 14.99 5.50
CA PRO A 65 1.78 15.61 6.49
C PRO A 65 0.91 14.64 7.27
N ILE A 66 0.66 13.42 6.75
CA ILE A 66 -0.24 12.48 7.41
C ILE A 66 0.31 12.03 8.77
N THR A 67 -0.52 12.07 9.80
CA THR A 67 -0.14 11.72 11.15
C THR A 67 -0.37 10.24 11.47
N LEU A 68 0.27 9.74 12.54
CA LEU A 68 0.04 8.39 13.04
C LEU A 68 -1.44 8.16 13.42
N ASP A 69 -2.10 9.15 14.00
CA ASP A 69 -3.53 9.06 14.38
C ASP A 69 -4.44 8.94 13.16
N GLN A 70 -4.15 9.67 12.09
CA GLN A 70 -4.87 9.54 10.82
C GLN A 70 -4.63 8.17 10.18
N MET A 71 -3.41 7.65 10.20
CA MET A 71 -3.14 6.30 9.72
C MET A 71 -3.89 5.24 10.53
N ILE A 72 -3.96 5.37 11.85
CA ILE A 72 -4.75 4.48 12.72
C ILE A 72 -6.25 4.57 12.41
N TYR A 73 -6.78 5.76 12.15
CA TYR A 73 -8.17 5.96 11.73
C TYR A 73 -8.49 5.21 10.43
N HIS A 74 -7.69 5.41 9.38
CA HIS A 74 -7.84 4.70 8.11
C HIS A 74 -7.70 3.18 8.29
N ALA A 75 -6.66 2.74 8.99
CA ALA A 75 -6.38 1.33 9.23
C ALA A 75 -7.51 0.64 9.99
N SER A 76 -8.05 1.26 11.04
CA SER A 76 -9.18 0.70 11.79
C SER A 76 -10.46 0.58 10.94
N SER A 77 -10.67 1.51 9.99
CA SER A 77 -11.78 1.46 9.05
C SER A 77 -11.63 0.29 8.07
N VAL A 78 -10.43 0.11 7.53
CA VAL A 78 -10.09 -0.99 6.61
C VAL A 78 -10.20 -2.35 7.31
N VAL A 79 -9.60 -2.50 8.48
CA VAL A 79 -9.57 -3.78 9.22
C VAL A 79 -10.97 -4.29 9.53
N ARG A 80 -11.91 -3.40 9.91
CA ARG A 80 -13.31 -3.79 10.16
C ARG A 80 -14.02 -4.36 8.93
N ALA A 81 -13.57 -4.01 7.73
CA ALA A 81 -14.17 -4.46 6.47
C ALA A 81 -13.60 -5.79 5.97
N VAL A 82 -12.36 -6.11 6.33
CA VAL A 82 -11.57 -7.19 5.72
C VAL A 82 -11.78 -8.51 6.44
N LYS A 83 -12.00 -9.58 5.67
CA LYS A 83 -12.18 -10.95 6.18
C LYS A 83 -11.06 -11.88 5.74
N ARG A 84 -10.44 -11.62 4.58
CA ARG A 84 -9.45 -12.49 3.94
C ARG A 84 -8.07 -11.86 3.80
N ALA A 85 -7.98 -10.66 3.22
CA ALA A 85 -6.71 -10.04 2.84
C ALA A 85 -5.81 -9.75 4.06
N LEU A 86 -4.49 -9.77 3.82
CA LEU A 86 -3.52 -9.27 4.79
C LEU A 86 -3.56 -7.73 4.78
N VAL A 87 -3.83 -7.10 5.91
CA VAL A 87 -3.80 -5.63 6.04
C VAL A 87 -2.44 -5.19 6.53
N VAL A 88 -1.72 -4.44 5.69
CA VAL A 88 -0.43 -3.82 6.00
C VAL A 88 -0.64 -2.33 6.16
N VAL A 89 -0.04 -1.70 7.17
CA VAL A 89 -0.21 -0.29 7.48
C VAL A 89 1.13 0.43 7.43
N ASP A 90 1.21 1.53 6.68
CA ASP A 90 2.42 2.35 6.66
C ASP A 90 2.64 3.05 8.00
N LEU A 91 3.88 3.00 8.48
CA LEU A 91 4.36 3.96 9.47
C LEU A 91 4.59 5.30 8.77
N PRO A 92 3.87 6.38 9.15
CA PRO A 92 4.02 7.67 8.49
C PRO A 92 5.37 8.31 8.84
N PHE A 93 5.78 9.28 8.01
CA PHE A 93 6.99 10.05 8.25
C PHE A 93 7.03 10.66 9.66
N GLY A 94 8.20 10.59 10.31
CA GLY A 94 8.41 11.09 11.66
C GLY A 94 8.03 10.10 12.78
N SER A 95 7.44 8.95 12.45
CA SER A 95 7.00 7.98 13.46
C SER A 95 8.01 6.86 13.75
N TYR A 96 9.11 6.77 12.96
CA TYR A 96 10.10 5.68 13.11
C TYR A 96 11.54 6.09 12.77
N GLN A 97 11.76 7.25 12.14
CA GLN A 97 13.09 7.68 11.72
C GLN A 97 13.94 8.20 12.87
N GLY A 98 13.33 8.65 13.98
CA GLY A 98 14.04 9.24 15.11
C GLY A 98 14.90 8.22 15.87
N ASN A 99 14.30 7.09 16.25
CA ASN A 99 14.97 5.98 16.94
C ASN A 99 14.10 4.73 16.99
N SER A 100 14.71 3.58 17.32
CA SER A 100 14.03 2.27 17.37
C SER A 100 12.93 2.16 18.46
N LYS A 101 13.00 2.98 19.52
CA LYS A 101 12.02 2.99 20.60
C LYS A 101 10.71 3.66 20.16
N GLU A 102 10.81 4.78 19.44
CA GLU A 102 9.67 5.46 18.83
C GLU A 102 9.05 4.61 17.73
N ALA A 103 9.86 3.98 16.89
CA ALA A 103 9.40 3.06 15.85
C ALA A 103 8.56 1.92 16.44
N LEU A 104 9.03 1.29 17.53
CA LEU A 104 8.28 0.27 18.24
C LEU A 104 6.97 0.82 18.84
N SER A 105 7.01 1.98 19.50
CA SER A 105 5.84 2.59 20.11
C SER A 105 4.76 2.88 19.06
N SER A 106 5.14 3.46 17.93
CA SER A 106 4.23 3.75 16.80
C SER A 106 3.64 2.47 16.21
N SER A 107 4.45 1.43 16.03
CA SER A 107 4.00 0.12 15.55
C SER A 107 3.01 -0.54 16.51
N ILE A 108 3.27 -0.49 17.81
CA ILE A 108 2.34 -1.00 18.84
C ILE A 108 1.01 -0.26 18.78
N ARG A 109 1.01 1.06 18.62
CA ARG A 109 -0.22 1.84 18.46
C ARG A 109 -1.02 1.38 17.25
N ILE A 110 -0.39 1.26 16.08
CA ILE A 110 -1.06 0.76 14.87
C ILE A 110 -1.69 -0.61 15.15
N MET A 111 -0.93 -1.57 15.66
CA MET A 111 -1.43 -2.92 15.90
C MET A 111 -2.60 -2.96 16.90
N LYS A 112 -2.48 -2.26 18.01
CA LYS A 112 -3.48 -2.28 19.09
C LYS A 112 -4.74 -1.46 18.79
N GLU A 113 -4.56 -0.27 18.19
CA GLU A 113 -5.65 0.67 18.00
C GLU A 113 -6.43 0.43 16.71
N SER A 114 -5.77 -0.10 15.68
CA SER A 114 -6.42 -0.41 14.41
C SER A 114 -6.74 -1.88 14.17
N GLY A 115 -5.99 -2.79 14.80
CA GLY A 115 -6.04 -4.22 14.50
C GLY A 115 -5.32 -4.61 13.20
N GLY A 116 -4.44 -3.74 12.65
CA GLY A 116 -3.61 -4.04 11.49
C GLY A 116 -2.78 -5.32 11.68
N HIS A 117 -2.40 -5.97 10.59
CA HIS A 117 -1.73 -7.27 10.65
C HIS A 117 -0.21 -7.17 10.53
N ALA A 118 0.30 -6.11 9.92
CA ALA A 118 1.72 -5.82 9.73
C ALA A 118 1.94 -4.32 9.52
N VAL A 119 3.18 -3.86 9.65
CA VAL A 119 3.56 -2.48 9.33
C VAL A 119 4.50 -2.42 8.12
N LYS A 120 4.50 -1.29 7.38
CA LYS A 120 5.47 -1.04 6.31
C LYS A 120 6.35 0.17 6.67
N MET A 121 7.62 0.11 6.29
CA MET A 121 8.63 1.13 6.56
C MET A 121 9.49 1.38 5.33
N GLU A 122 9.82 2.64 5.08
CA GLU A 122 10.71 3.09 4.00
C GLU A 122 12.14 3.27 4.51
N GLY A 123 13.11 2.70 3.79
CA GLY A 123 14.52 2.79 4.07
C GLY A 123 15.23 1.43 4.03
N GLY A 124 16.56 1.48 4.04
CA GLY A 124 17.47 0.34 3.98
C GLY A 124 18.19 0.11 5.32
N GLN A 125 19.51 0.07 5.25
CA GLN A 125 20.36 -0.22 6.42
C GLN A 125 20.17 0.75 7.58
N GLU A 126 19.81 2.00 7.32
CA GLU A 126 19.60 3.04 8.33
C GLU A 126 18.42 2.78 9.29
N ILE A 127 17.47 1.91 8.89
CA ILE A 127 16.31 1.58 9.73
C ILE A 127 16.33 0.14 10.28
N ILE A 128 17.40 -0.62 10.07
CA ILE A 128 17.50 -2.03 10.48
C ILE A 128 17.29 -2.20 11.99
N GLU A 129 17.85 -1.32 12.82
CA GLU A 129 17.64 -1.38 14.28
C GLU A 129 16.16 -1.23 14.64
N SER A 130 15.46 -0.29 13.99
CA SER A 130 14.02 -0.10 14.18
C SER A 130 13.22 -1.34 13.75
N ILE A 131 13.55 -1.92 12.61
CA ILE A 131 12.91 -3.16 12.10
C ILE A 131 13.12 -4.31 13.07
N GLN A 132 14.34 -4.56 13.51
CA GLN A 132 14.66 -5.64 14.45
C GLN A 132 13.93 -5.48 15.79
N ARG A 133 13.83 -4.24 16.27
CA ARG A 133 13.10 -3.91 17.51
C ARG A 133 11.61 -4.22 17.40
N ILE A 134 10.99 -3.89 16.27
CA ILE A 134 9.58 -4.15 15.96
C ILE A 134 9.34 -5.66 15.82
N LEU A 135 10.19 -6.36 15.07
CA LEU A 135 10.10 -7.82 14.86
C LEU A 135 10.25 -8.59 16.17
N THR A 136 11.16 -8.16 17.06
CA THR A 136 11.35 -8.77 18.39
C THR A 136 10.07 -8.66 19.25
N ALA A 137 9.25 -7.64 19.05
CA ALA A 137 7.94 -7.50 19.70
C ALA A 137 6.84 -8.35 19.05
N GLY A 138 7.14 -9.12 18.00
CA GLY A 138 6.20 -9.99 17.29
C GLY A 138 5.36 -9.31 16.20
N ILE A 139 5.74 -8.11 15.78
CA ILE A 139 5.03 -7.36 14.73
C ILE A 139 5.72 -7.61 13.38
N PRO A 140 5.03 -8.15 12.35
CA PRO A 140 5.59 -8.37 11.04
C PRO A 140 5.89 -7.04 10.33
N VAL A 141 7.03 -6.96 9.62
CA VAL A 141 7.48 -5.76 8.91
C VAL A 141 7.64 -6.03 7.41
N MET A 142 7.09 -5.16 6.59
CA MET A 142 7.34 -5.04 5.14
C MET A 142 8.31 -3.88 4.91
N GLY A 143 9.40 -4.12 4.16
CA GLY A 143 10.34 -3.06 3.75
C GLY A 143 9.85 -2.31 2.51
N HIS A 144 10.44 -1.13 2.24
CA HIS A 144 10.19 -0.37 1.02
C HIS A 144 11.45 0.33 0.55
N LEU A 145 11.90 0.03 -0.68
CA LEU A 145 13.11 0.56 -1.30
C LEU A 145 12.84 1.14 -2.70
N GLY A 146 13.82 1.85 -3.22
CA GLY A 146 13.76 2.54 -4.50
C GLY A 146 13.33 3.99 -4.33
N LEU A 147 12.28 4.42 -5.02
CA LEU A 147 11.64 5.70 -4.71
C LEU A 147 10.84 5.52 -3.42
N THR A 148 11.25 6.21 -2.39
CA THR A 148 10.56 6.26 -1.10
C THR A 148 9.90 7.63 -0.95
N PRO A 149 8.56 7.76 -1.06
CA PRO A 149 7.87 9.05 -1.03
C PRO A 149 8.15 9.89 0.20
N GLN A 150 8.40 9.26 1.35
CA GLN A 150 8.79 9.97 2.58
C GLN A 150 10.16 10.67 2.47
N SER A 151 10.98 10.30 1.49
CA SER A 151 12.28 10.94 1.20
C SER A 151 12.22 11.93 0.03
N ILE A 152 11.03 12.38 -0.37
CA ILE A 152 10.85 13.17 -1.60
C ILE A 152 11.69 14.45 -1.63
N TYR A 153 11.83 15.14 -0.52
CA TYR A 153 12.66 16.35 -0.45
C TYR A 153 14.18 16.05 -0.54
N LYS A 154 14.61 14.86 -0.09
CA LYS A 154 15.98 14.39 -0.29
C LYS A 154 16.25 14.08 -1.76
N PHE A 155 15.28 13.53 -2.46
CA PHE A 155 15.41 13.20 -3.89
C PHE A 155 15.15 14.38 -4.82
N GLY A 156 14.36 15.35 -4.37
CA GLY A 156 13.99 16.55 -5.14
C GLY A 156 12.98 16.28 -6.28
N THR A 157 12.70 15.03 -6.62
CA THR A 157 11.80 14.67 -7.72
C THR A 157 11.37 13.21 -7.67
N TYR A 158 10.27 12.89 -8.35
CA TYR A 158 9.72 11.52 -8.50
C TYR A 158 10.34 10.76 -9.70
N VAL A 159 11.65 10.85 -9.93
CA VAL A 159 12.33 10.11 -11.02
C VAL A 159 12.60 8.65 -10.66
N VAL A 160 12.86 7.84 -11.67
CA VAL A 160 13.30 6.44 -11.50
C VAL A 160 14.63 6.40 -10.76
N ARG A 161 14.69 5.64 -9.68
CA ARG A 161 15.85 5.46 -8.79
C ARG A 161 16.72 4.30 -9.24
N ALA A 162 17.91 4.19 -8.66
CA ALA A 162 18.84 3.07 -8.89
C ALA A 162 19.15 2.79 -10.37
N LYS A 163 19.26 3.83 -11.19
CA LYS A 163 19.75 3.73 -12.58
C LYS A 163 21.26 3.61 -12.63
N GLU A 164 21.95 4.36 -11.79
CA GLU A 164 23.40 4.34 -11.70
C GLU A 164 23.86 3.14 -10.87
N LYS A 165 25.04 2.62 -11.23
CA LYS A 165 25.59 1.39 -10.65
C LYS A 165 25.68 1.44 -9.13
N ASP A 166 26.20 2.52 -8.57
CA ASP A 166 26.42 2.65 -7.12
C ASP A 166 25.09 2.66 -6.35
N GLU A 167 24.05 3.28 -6.90
CA GLU A 167 22.72 3.30 -6.31
C GLU A 167 22.05 1.91 -6.44
N ALA A 168 22.26 1.24 -7.58
CA ALA A 168 21.74 -0.11 -7.79
C ALA A 168 22.39 -1.14 -6.86
N ASP A 169 23.72 -1.07 -6.69
CA ASP A 169 24.46 -1.95 -5.78
C ASP A 169 24.02 -1.73 -4.34
N ARG A 170 23.85 -0.47 -3.91
CA ARG A 170 23.30 -0.12 -2.56
C ARG A 170 21.89 -0.66 -2.37
N LEU A 171 21.01 -0.53 -3.36
CA LEU A 171 19.64 -1.07 -3.28
C LEU A 171 19.65 -2.58 -3.08
N ILE A 172 20.55 -3.31 -3.73
CA ILE A 172 20.71 -4.75 -3.54
C ILE A 172 21.18 -5.07 -2.12
N GLU A 173 22.18 -4.34 -1.62
CA GLU A 173 22.69 -4.51 -0.24
C GLU A 173 21.59 -4.24 0.79
N ASP A 174 20.81 -3.17 0.61
CA ASP A 174 19.68 -2.82 1.47
C ASP A 174 18.59 -3.90 1.44
N ALA A 175 18.25 -4.42 0.26
CA ALA A 175 17.27 -5.50 0.14
C ALA A 175 17.70 -6.78 0.86
N ILE A 176 18.98 -7.17 0.75
CA ILE A 176 19.56 -8.29 1.48
C ILE A 176 19.55 -8.02 2.99
N ALA A 177 19.85 -6.79 3.43
CA ALA A 177 19.85 -6.43 4.85
C ALA A 177 18.44 -6.49 5.44
N LEU A 178 17.41 -6.04 4.71
CA LEU A 178 16.01 -6.12 5.11
C LEU A 178 15.53 -7.57 5.26
N GLU A 179 15.88 -8.45 4.30
CA GLU A 179 15.57 -9.87 4.41
C GLU A 179 16.27 -10.50 5.62
N LYS A 180 17.56 -10.25 5.82
CA LYS A 180 18.31 -10.75 6.97
C LYS A 180 17.77 -10.24 8.31
N ALA A 181 17.25 -9.02 8.34
CA ALA A 181 16.61 -8.46 9.53
C ALA A 181 15.29 -9.17 9.86
N GLY A 182 14.64 -9.85 8.89
CA GLY A 182 13.41 -10.62 9.08
C GLY A 182 12.17 -9.97 8.46
N CYS A 183 12.29 -8.99 7.56
CA CYS A 183 11.16 -8.50 6.79
C CYS A 183 10.49 -9.66 6.03
N PHE A 184 9.16 -9.71 6.03
CA PHE A 184 8.42 -10.77 5.33
C PHE A 184 8.22 -10.51 3.84
N ALA A 185 8.38 -9.27 3.39
CA ALA A 185 8.28 -8.83 1.99
C ALA A 185 8.95 -7.46 1.83
N ILE A 186 9.24 -7.06 0.59
CA ILE A 186 9.77 -5.73 0.25
C ILE A 186 8.99 -5.17 -0.92
N VAL A 187 8.59 -3.90 -0.82
CA VAL A 187 8.12 -3.09 -1.95
C VAL A 187 9.32 -2.51 -2.68
N LEU A 188 9.35 -2.61 -4.00
CA LEU A 188 10.31 -1.92 -4.87
C LEU A 188 9.55 -0.91 -5.74
N GLU A 189 9.83 0.37 -5.53
CA GLU A 189 9.15 1.44 -6.25
C GLU A 189 10.06 2.15 -7.23
N LYS A 190 9.57 2.26 -8.47
CA LYS A 190 10.09 3.14 -9.52
C LYS A 190 11.61 2.97 -9.76
N ILE A 191 12.01 1.72 -10.00
CA ILE A 191 13.38 1.31 -10.31
C ILE A 191 13.42 0.56 -11.66
N PRO A 192 14.60 0.36 -12.28
CA PRO A 192 14.73 -0.43 -13.51
C PRO A 192 14.17 -1.86 -13.34
N ALA A 193 13.40 -2.34 -14.32
CA ALA A 193 12.75 -3.64 -14.29
C ALA A 193 13.74 -4.82 -14.16
N ASP A 194 14.90 -4.73 -14.81
CA ASP A 194 15.94 -5.77 -14.74
C ASP A 194 16.54 -5.85 -13.33
N LEU A 195 16.76 -4.70 -12.68
CA LEU A 195 17.24 -4.64 -11.30
C LEU A 195 16.21 -5.26 -10.34
N ALA A 196 14.94 -4.90 -10.48
CA ALA A 196 13.87 -5.47 -9.65
C ALA A 196 13.75 -6.99 -9.85
N THR A 197 13.85 -7.46 -11.08
CA THR A 197 13.86 -8.90 -11.41
C THR A 197 15.05 -9.61 -10.77
N LYS A 198 16.25 -8.99 -10.82
CA LYS A 198 17.45 -9.52 -10.15
C LYS A 198 17.25 -9.65 -8.65
N VAL A 199 16.76 -8.60 -7.97
CA VAL A 199 16.49 -8.62 -6.53
C VAL A 199 15.45 -9.68 -6.17
N SER A 200 14.35 -9.77 -6.94
CA SER A 200 13.29 -10.78 -6.70
C SER A 200 13.82 -12.23 -6.80
N LYS A 201 14.75 -12.49 -7.71
CA LYS A 201 15.38 -13.82 -7.86
C LYS A 201 16.42 -14.13 -6.77
N MET A 202 17.06 -13.10 -6.21
CA MET A 202 18.09 -13.26 -5.18
C MET A 202 17.51 -13.52 -3.79
N LEU A 203 16.35 -12.94 -3.48
CA LEU A 203 15.74 -13.02 -2.17
C LEU A 203 14.69 -14.14 -2.10
N THR A 204 14.51 -14.68 -0.91
CA THR A 204 13.50 -15.72 -0.65
C THR A 204 12.14 -15.13 -0.29
N ILE A 205 12.10 -13.91 0.26
CA ILE A 205 10.88 -13.19 0.61
C ILE A 205 10.22 -12.57 -0.63
N PRO A 206 8.88 -12.39 -0.62
CA PRO A 206 8.14 -11.74 -1.71
C PRO A 206 8.61 -10.32 -2.01
N ILE A 207 8.75 -10.01 -3.30
CA ILE A 207 9.03 -8.67 -3.81
C ILE A 207 7.79 -8.15 -4.54
N ILE A 208 7.27 -7.01 -4.09
CA ILE A 208 6.09 -6.35 -4.64
C ILE A 208 6.55 -5.10 -5.40
N GLY A 209 6.20 -5.01 -6.67
CA GLY A 209 6.61 -3.88 -7.52
C GLY A 209 5.53 -2.81 -7.66
N ILE A 210 5.98 -1.56 -7.79
CA ILE A 210 5.22 -0.45 -8.35
C ILE A 210 6.14 0.38 -9.24
N GLY A 211 5.87 0.39 -10.55
CA GLY A 211 6.81 1.00 -11.49
C GLY A 211 8.19 0.33 -11.54
N ALA A 212 8.25 -0.98 -11.23
CA ALA A 212 9.48 -1.78 -11.16
C ALA A 212 9.47 -2.98 -12.13
N GLY A 213 8.58 -2.97 -13.14
CA GLY A 213 8.44 -4.07 -14.10
C GLY A 213 7.64 -5.26 -13.55
N ASN A 214 7.52 -6.32 -14.37
CA ASN A 214 6.69 -7.50 -14.08
C ASN A 214 7.48 -8.73 -13.61
N GLY A 215 8.79 -8.63 -13.52
CA GLY A 215 9.70 -9.72 -13.12
C GLY A 215 9.77 -9.96 -11.61
N VAL A 216 8.88 -9.36 -10.84
CA VAL A 216 8.76 -9.48 -9.38
C VAL A 216 7.59 -10.39 -8.97
N ASP A 217 7.44 -10.67 -7.69
CA ASP A 217 6.49 -11.66 -7.18
C ASP A 217 5.05 -11.12 -7.06
N GLY A 218 4.88 -9.80 -6.99
CA GLY A 218 3.57 -9.16 -6.93
C GLY A 218 3.59 -7.72 -7.41
N GLN A 219 2.42 -7.06 -7.41
CA GLN A 219 2.26 -5.66 -7.82
C GLN A 219 1.36 -4.92 -6.84
N VAL A 220 1.64 -3.64 -6.61
CA VAL A 220 0.78 -2.72 -5.88
C VAL A 220 0.46 -1.49 -6.72
N LEU A 221 -0.75 -0.97 -6.58
CA LEU A 221 -1.17 0.33 -7.11
C LEU A 221 -1.94 1.12 -6.05
N VAL A 222 -1.98 2.44 -6.21
CA VAL A 222 -2.91 3.31 -5.48
C VAL A 222 -4.30 3.16 -6.11
N ILE A 223 -5.31 2.84 -5.30
CA ILE A 223 -6.66 2.54 -5.81
C ILE A 223 -7.29 3.70 -6.58
N HIS A 224 -7.11 4.94 -6.12
CA HIS A 224 -7.64 6.14 -6.79
C HIS A 224 -7.06 6.31 -8.19
N ASP A 225 -5.77 6.01 -8.36
CA ASP A 225 -5.09 6.07 -9.65
C ASP A 225 -5.55 4.93 -10.56
N MET A 226 -5.60 3.71 -10.03
CA MET A 226 -6.02 2.51 -10.77
C MET A 226 -7.46 2.62 -11.28
N LEU A 227 -8.37 3.18 -10.49
CA LEU A 227 -9.78 3.37 -10.86
C LEU A 227 -10.01 4.63 -11.69
N GLY A 228 -8.99 5.48 -11.89
CA GLY A 228 -9.13 6.72 -12.65
C GLY A 228 -9.98 7.77 -11.94
N ILE A 229 -9.98 7.79 -10.61
CA ILE A 229 -10.56 8.89 -9.81
C ILE A 229 -9.66 10.11 -9.92
N ASN A 230 -8.33 9.90 -9.82
CA ASN A 230 -7.33 10.92 -10.09
C ASN A 230 -7.08 10.97 -11.62
N ASN A 231 -7.69 11.91 -12.32
CA ASN A 231 -7.60 12.01 -13.78
C ASN A 231 -6.32 12.71 -14.26
N GLU A 232 -5.68 13.52 -13.43
CA GLU A 232 -4.48 14.29 -13.76
C GLU A 232 -3.20 13.47 -13.65
N PHE A 233 -3.21 12.40 -12.84
CA PHE A 233 -2.04 11.54 -12.63
C PHE A 233 -2.04 10.37 -13.61
N SER A 234 -1.07 10.34 -14.52
CA SER A 234 -0.94 9.27 -15.53
C SER A 234 0.52 8.91 -15.83
N PRO A 235 1.29 8.41 -14.86
CA PRO A 235 2.66 7.98 -15.11
C PRO A 235 2.69 6.71 -15.98
N ARG A 236 3.81 6.49 -16.67
CA ARG A 236 4.00 5.36 -17.60
C ARG A 236 3.68 3.99 -17.00
N PHE A 237 3.90 3.77 -15.70
CA PHE A 237 3.69 2.49 -15.04
C PHE A 237 2.25 2.23 -14.64
N LEU A 238 1.41 3.27 -14.61
CA LEU A 238 0.01 3.18 -14.21
C LEU A 238 -0.85 2.64 -15.36
N ARG A 239 -1.56 1.57 -15.11
CA ARG A 239 -2.71 1.15 -15.92
C ARG A 239 -3.99 1.55 -15.22
N LYS A 240 -4.79 2.40 -15.84
CA LYS A 240 -6.15 2.68 -15.39
C LYS A 240 -7.06 1.54 -15.82
N TYR A 241 -7.78 0.94 -14.89
CA TYR A 241 -8.74 -0.15 -15.13
C TYR A 241 -10.16 0.38 -15.26
N ASN A 242 -10.38 1.64 -14.92
CA ASN A 242 -11.66 2.34 -15.08
C ASN A 242 -11.40 3.85 -15.27
N ASN A 243 -12.46 4.60 -15.54
CA ASN A 243 -12.51 6.06 -15.54
C ASN A 243 -13.66 6.51 -14.62
N LEU A 244 -13.48 6.31 -13.32
CA LEU A 244 -14.52 6.67 -12.35
C LEU A 244 -14.73 8.17 -12.23
N TYR A 245 -13.72 8.99 -12.52
CA TYR A 245 -13.88 10.44 -12.51
C TYR A 245 -15.05 10.89 -13.42
N GLU A 246 -15.05 10.47 -14.68
CA GLU A 246 -16.12 10.83 -15.62
C GLU A 246 -17.46 10.21 -15.25
N GLN A 247 -17.47 8.94 -14.82
CA GLN A 247 -18.70 8.27 -14.41
C GLN A 247 -19.36 8.96 -13.21
N MET A 248 -18.56 9.36 -12.22
CA MET A 248 -19.03 10.12 -11.05
C MET A 248 -19.50 11.51 -11.43
N MET A 249 -18.80 12.21 -12.34
CA MET A 249 -19.23 13.51 -12.85
C MET A 249 -20.61 13.44 -13.51
N VAL A 250 -20.82 12.46 -14.38
CA VAL A 250 -22.14 12.24 -15.01
C VAL A 250 -23.21 11.95 -13.97
N SER A 251 -22.91 11.10 -12.99
CA SER A 251 -23.86 10.75 -11.92
C SER A 251 -24.24 11.98 -11.08
N PHE A 252 -23.26 12.83 -10.73
CA PHE A 252 -23.53 14.05 -9.98
C PHE A 252 -24.35 15.06 -10.80
N GLN A 253 -24.06 15.20 -12.10
CA GLN A 253 -24.82 16.08 -13.00
C GLN A 253 -26.27 15.61 -13.16
N ASN A 254 -26.50 14.31 -13.30
CA ASN A 254 -27.84 13.74 -13.34
C ASN A 254 -28.60 14.02 -12.04
N TYR A 255 -28.00 13.74 -10.89
CA TYR A 255 -28.61 14.04 -9.60
C TYR A 255 -28.97 15.52 -9.43
N ILE A 256 -28.07 16.42 -9.83
CA ILE A 256 -28.35 17.88 -9.82
C ILE A 256 -29.55 18.20 -10.69
N SER A 257 -29.62 17.66 -11.92
CA SER A 257 -30.73 17.87 -12.85
C SER A 257 -32.07 17.38 -12.28
N ASP A 258 -32.08 16.17 -11.70
CA ASP A 258 -33.28 15.56 -11.15
C ASP A 258 -33.82 16.37 -9.94
N VAL A 259 -32.93 16.85 -9.07
CA VAL A 259 -33.31 17.73 -7.95
C VAL A 259 -33.85 19.05 -8.45
N GLN A 260 -33.22 19.66 -9.46
CA GLN A 260 -33.67 20.98 -10.00
C GLN A 260 -34.97 20.89 -10.77
N SER A 261 -35.25 19.77 -11.43
CA SER A 261 -36.51 19.55 -12.16
C SER A 261 -37.67 19.10 -11.24
N GLY A 262 -37.35 18.68 -10.00
CA GLY A 262 -38.32 18.09 -9.08
C GLY A 262 -38.67 16.64 -9.41
N ASP A 263 -37.87 15.97 -10.24
CA ASP A 263 -38.03 14.52 -10.51
C ASP A 263 -37.53 13.66 -9.36
N PHE A 264 -36.56 14.15 -8.59
CA PHE A 264 -36.08 13.51 -7.37
C PHE A 264 -36.38 14.37 -6.11
N PRO A 265 -37.02 13.82 -5.03
CA PRO A 265 -37.65 12.49 -4.98
C PRO A 265 -39.03 12.50 -5.69
N ASN A 266 -39.28 11.47 -6.49
CA ASN A 266 -40.59 11.27 -7.10
C ASN A 266 -41.58 10.58 -6.11
N LYS A 267 -42.83 10.35 -6.55
CA LYS A 267 -43.89 9.79 -5.67
C LYS A 267 -43.56 8.42 -5.06
N ASN A 268 -42.66 7.63 -5.66
CA ASN A 268 -42.24 6.30 -5.15
C ASN A 268 -41.10 6.39 -4.16
N GLU A 269 -40.49 7.54 -4.01
CA GLU A 269 -39.31 7.80 -3.18
C GLU A 269 -39.65 8.69 -1.97
N GLN A 270 -40.95 9.06 -1.81
CA GLN A 270 -41.48 9.87 -0.68
C GLN A 270 -42.17 8.97 0.35
N TYR A 271 -42.19 9.42 1.62
CA TYR A 271 -42.87 8.78 2.73
C TYR A 271 -44.19 9.46 3.05
#